data_8ac522db6a21adb75d4ee114c5c622f8
#
_entry.id   8ac522db6a21adb75d4ee114c5c622f8
#
_cell.length_a   1.000
_cell.length_b   1.000
_cell.length_c   1.000
_cell.angle_alpha   90.00
_cell.angle_beta   90.00
_cell.angle_gamma   90.00
#
_symmetry.space_group_name_H-M   'P 1'
#
loop_
_entity.id
_entity.type
_entity.pdbx_description
1 polymer ?
#
loop_
_entity_poly.entity_id
_entity_poly.type
_entity_poly.pdbx_seq_one_letter_code
_entity_poly.pdbx_strand_id
1 'polypeptide(L)'
;MDSLILERLLAPTHLGAQISRQMKLDGALLLSARPEDIDASGYLSDLVGVTLIWSEPIGAPTRAVMKISHAGFGQPELPFYESIASHLNCNVIPEFYAGGVDETTGRTWLLMEDLSSTHERPSDEPLPPTFSRNASIVEALAKFHAAGWNRNDWHDVGPTLWDRLRSSDWLEEACHCLFAQAGDALDDRDRDAYARFLRGFPVLIERADRMQGRTLIHGDAHVWNWMLPRNGIAHSPKLIDWDGWHLGVGVWDLAYMMATQWDRDVRQRFEIPLLERYHAALIDAGVTAYSREALQNDYRLAVLLHMRTPIARFARNMSAFVWWPQLTRIQHAVEDLQCLDLLD
;
A
#
# COMPACT_ATOMS: atom_id res chain seq x y z
N MET A 1 8.26 0.77 -23.51
CA MET A 1 6.87 0.25 -23.62
C MET A 1 6.66 -0.31 -25.03
N ASP A 2 5.97 -1.44 -25.16
CA ASP A 2 5.67 -2.05 -26.49
C ASP A 2 4.51 -1.30 -27.17
N SER A 3 4.79 -0.69 -28.33
CA SER A 3 3.81 0.09 -29.09
C SER A 3 2.61 -0.74 -29.56
N LEU A 4 2.79 -2.04 -29.82
CA LEU A 4 1.72 -2.94 -30.25
C LEU A 4 0.71 -3.23 -29.12
N ILE A 5 1.16 -3.28 -27.89
CA ILE A 5 0.26 -3.41 -26.73
C ILE A 5 -0.60 -2.16 -26.61
N LEU A 6 0.01 -0.98 -26.64
CA LEU A 6 -0.72 0.28 -26.54
C LEU A 6 -1.76 0.44 -27.64
N GLU A 7 -1.42 0.12 -28.90
CA GLU A 7 -2.35 0.22 -30.01
C GLU A 7 -3.61 -0.65 -29.80
N ARG A 8 -3.43 -1.87 -29.28
CA ARG A 8 -4.57 -2.74 -28.93
C ARG A 8 -5.41 -2.21 -27.79
N LEU A 9 -4.76 -1.82 -26.68
CA LEU A 9 -5.44 -1.38 -25.45
C LEU A 9 -6.17 -0.04 -25.65
N LEU A 10 -5.64 0.84 -26.50
CA LEU A 10 -6.21 2.15 -26.80
C LEU A 10 -7.21 2.14 -27.97
N ALA A 11 -7.58 0.97 -28.50
CA ALA A 11 -8.59 0.87 -29.56
C ALA A 11 -9.93 1.47 -29.09
N PRO A 12 -10.42 2.59 -29.70
CA PRO A 12 -11.50 3.40 -29.13
C PRO A 12 -12.81 2.63 -28.89
N THR A 13 -13.17 1.75 -29.81
CA THR A 13 -14.42 0.96 -29.69
C THR A 13 -14.39 0.04 -28.47
N HIS A 14 -13.27 -0.65 -28.25
CA HIS A 14 -13.12 -1.59 -27.13
C HIS A 14 -12.97 -0.86 -25.81
N LEU A 15 -12.03 0.09 -25.74
CA LEU A 15 -11.75 0.86 -24.52
C LEU A 15 -12.97 1.71 -24.11
N GLY A 16 -13.63 2.36 -25.07
CA GLY A 16 -14.83 3.16 -24.82
C GLY A 16 -15.97 2.35 -24.24
N ALA A 17 -16.18 1.12 -24.73
CA ALA A 17 -17.21 0.23 -24.19
C ALA A 17 -16.92 -0.20 -22.76
N GLN A 18 -15.63 -0.42 -22.39
CA GLN A 18 -15.23 -0.77 -21.04
C GLN A 18 -15.43 0.42 -20.07
N ILE A 19 -14.96 1.62 -20.44
CA ILE A 19 -15.13 2.83 -19.65
C ILE A 19 -16.62 3.13 -19.45
N SER A 20 -17.43 3.09 -20.52
CA SER A 20 -18.85 3.35 -20.45
C SER A 20 -19.58 2.39 -19.50
N ARG A 21 -19.21 1.10 -19.53
CA ARG A 21 -19.75 0.09 -18.60
C ARG A 21 -19.38 0.39 -17.15
N GLN A 22 -18.11 0.67 -16.89
CA GLN A 22 -17.58 0.92 -15.55
C GLN A 22 -18.18 2.19 -14.93
N MET A 23 -18.25 3.26 -15.70
CA MET A 23 -18.73 4.56 -15.25
C MET A 23 -20.23 4.75 -15.46
N LYS A 24 -20.95 3.78 -16.03
CA LYS A 24 -22.38 3.84 -16.36
C LYS A 24 -22.72 5.05 -17.24
N LEU A 25 -21.91 5.27 -18.28
CA LEU A 25 -22.11 6.35 -19.24
C LEU A 25 -23.07 5.88 -20.34
N ASP A 26 -24.16 6.60 -20.54
CA ASP A 26 -25.14 6.31 -21.58
C ASP A 26 -24.87 7.17 -22.83
N GLY A 27 -24.76 6.51 -23.99
CA GLY A 27 -24.81 7.15 -25.31
C GLY A 27 -23.54 7.78 -25.85
N ALA A 28 -22.49 8.00 -25.02
CA ALA A 28 -21.24 8.57 -25.52
C ALA A 28 -20.32 7.52 -26.17
N LEU A 29 -19.74 7.90 -27.31
CA LEU A 29 -18.76 7.10 -27.99
C LEU A 29 -17.37 7.68 -27.80
N LEU A 30 -16.40 6.83 -27.44
CA LEU A 30 -14.99 7.22 -27.46
C LEU A 30 -14.55 7.31 -28.93
N LEU A 31 -14.19 8.52 -29.35
CA LEU A 31 -13.74 8.80 -30.73
C LEU A 31 -12.25 8.57 -30.91
N SER A 32 -11.47 8.87 -29.86
CA SER A 32 -10.01 8.73 -29.88
C SER A 32 -9.44 8.51 -28.48
N ALA A 33 -8.45 7.62 -28.38
CA ALA A 33 -7.58 7.49 -27.22
C ALA A 33 -6.13 7.63 -27.70
N ARG A 34 -5.39 8.59 -27.15
CA ARG A 34 -4.02 8.91 -27.61
C ARG A 34 -3.06 8.81 -26.42
N PRO A 35 -1.96 8.05 -26.56
CA PRO A 35 -0.93 8.01 -25.55
C PRO A 35 -0.18 9.34 -25.49
N GLU A 36 0.18 9.75 -24.28
CA GLU A 36 1.01 10.91 -23.99
C GLU A 36 2.15 10.49 -23.06
N ASP A 37 3.34 11.02 -23.30
CA ASP A 37 4.45 10.84 -22.36
C ASP A 37 4.15 11.58 -21.05
N ILE A 38 4.38 10.91 -19.93
CA ILE A 38 4.28 11.49 -18.61
C ILE A 38 5.60 11.34 -17.86
N ASP A 39 5.94 12.33 -17.05
CA ASP A 39 7.11 12.28 -16.18
C ASP A 39 6.80 11.39 -14.95
N ALA A 40 6.58 10.11 -15.21
CA ALA A 40 6.33 9.10 -14.19
C ALA A 40 6.81 7.74 -14.66
N SER A 41 7.43 7.00 -13.75
CA SER A 41 7.84 5.61 -13.97
C SER A 41 7.37 4.74 -12.83
N GLY A 42 6.88 3.54 -13.13
CA GLY A 42 6.66 2.49 -12.16
C GLY A 42 7.89 1.60 -12.03
N TYR A 43 8.11 1.01 -10.86
CA TYR A 43 9.22 0.05 -10.68
C TYR A 43 8.94 -1.28 -11.38
N LEU A 44 7.69 -1.74 -11.33
CA LEU A 44 7.22 -3.02 -11.90
C LEU A 44 6.13 -2.83 -12.97
N SER A 45 6.00 -1.62 -13.52
CA SER A 45 4.99 -1.28 -14.52
C SER A 45 5.45 -0.15 -15.41
N ASP A 46 4.92 -0.14 -16.64
CA ASP A 46 4.99 0.99 -17.55
C ASP A 46 3.79 1.92 -17.27
N LEU A 47 4.02 3.23 -17.22
CA LEU A 47 2.97 4.24 -17.08
C LEU A 47 2.91 5.12 -18.33
N VAL A 48 1.70 5.42 -18.79
CA VAL A 48 1.47 6.33 -19.92
C VAL A 48 0.25 7.19 -19.66
N GLY A 49 0.32 8.48 -19.96
CA GLY A 49 -0.84 9.35 -20.03
C GLY A 49 -1.71 8.99 -21.21
N VAL A 50 -3.03 9.17 -21.07
CA VAL A 50 -3.98 8.92 -22.15
C VAL A 50 -4.94 10.09 -22.26
N THR A 51 -4.97 10.74 -23.43
CA THR A 51 -6.01 11.72 -23.76
C THR A 51 -7.18 11.01 -24.44
N LEU A 52 -8.39 11.23 -23.91
CA LEU A 52 -9.64 10.61 -24.35
C LEU A 52 -10.55 11.67 -24.96
N ILE A 53 -11.02 11.44 -26.19
CA ILE A 53 -11.93 12.33 -26.91
C ILE A 53 -13.25 11.59 -27.12
N TRP A 54 -14.33 12.16 -26.59
CA TRP A 54 -15.68 11.58 -26.65
C TRP A 54 -16.56 12.35 -27.63
N SER A 55 -17.59 11.69 -28.13
CA SER A 55 -18.57 12.30 -29.04
C SER A 55 -19.37 13.44 -28.37
N GLU A 56 -19.58 13.31 -27.05
CA GLU A 56 -20.29 14.28 -26.22
C GLU A 56 -19.63 14.43 -24.85
N PRO A 57 -19.66 15.63 -24.22
CA PRO A 57 -19.06 15.89 -22.91
C PRO A 57 -20.03 15.42 -21.78
N ILE A 58 -20.11 14.13 -21.52
CA ILE A 58 -21.08 13.53 -20.58
C ILE A 58 -20.49 13.17 -19.20
N GLY A 59 -19.50 13.89 -18.72
CA GLY A 59 -18.83 13.56 -17.46
C GLY A 59 -17.85 12.40 -17.55
N ALA A 60 -17.52 11.99 -18.79
CA ALA A 60 -16.48 11.00 -19.05
C ALA A 60 -15.07 11.60 -18.83
N PRO A 61 -14.08 10.81 -18.44
CA PRO A 61 -12.72 11.30 -18.29
C PRO A 61 -12.16 11.75 -19.64
N THR A 62 -11.50 12.91 -19.67
CA THR A 62 -10.78 13.41 -20.85
C THR A 62 -9.28 13.13 -20.78
N ARG A 63 -8.78 12.82 -19.60
CA ARG A 63 -7.41 12.39 -19.31
C ARG A 63 -7.41 11.23 -18.34
N ALA A 64 -6.47 10.33 -18.54
CA ALA A 64 -6.30 9.16 -17.68
C ALA A 64 -4.81 8.76 -17.64
N VAL A 65 -4.44 7.89 -16.71
CA VAL A 65 -3.16 7.20 -16.69
C VAL A 65 -3.41 5.72 -16.92
N MET A 66 -2.72 5.15 -17.90
CA MET A 66 -2.68 3.71 -18.13
C MET A 66 -1.44 3.12 -17.45
N LYS A 67 -1.64 2.17 -16.55
CA LYS A 67 -0.61 1.35 -15.91
C LYS A 67 -0.63 -0.02 -16.58
N ILE A 68 0.51 -0.48 -17.10
CA ILE A 68 0.67 -1.82 -17.68
C ILE A 68 1.75 -2.54 -16.89
N SER A 69 1.37 -3.53 -16.10
CA SER A 69 2.30 -4.25 -15.22
C SER A 69 3.29 -5.09 -16.03
N HIS A 70 4.51 -5.24 -15.53
CA HIS A 70 5.47 -6.18 -16.10
C HIS A 70 4.96 -7.61 -15.95
N ALA A 71 5.46 -8.54 -16.76
CA ALA A 71 5.03 -9.94 -16.72
C ALA A 71 5.21 -10.53 -15.31
N GLY A 72 4.16 -11.14 -14.78
CA GLY A 72 4.13 -11.74 -13.44
C GLY A 72 3.80 -10.77 -12.29
N PHE A 73 3.51 -9.50 -12.58
CA PHE A 73 3.15 -8.48 -11.60
C PHE A 73 1.77 -7.88 -11.87
N GLY A 74 1.22 -7.14 -10.89
CA GLY A 74 -0.04 -6.40 -11.01
C GLY A 74 -1.31 -7.26 -10.99
N GLN A 75 -1.20 -8.57 -10.86
CA GLN A 75 -2.36 -9.46 -10.87
C GLN A 75 -3.34 -9.22 -9.72
N PRO A 76 -2.89 -8.95 -8.47
CA PRO A 76 -3.81 -8.64 -7.37
C PRO A 76 -4.48 -7.27 -7.48
N GLU A 77 -3.89 -6.32 -8.19
CA GLU A 77 -4.40 -4.95 -8.27
C GLU A 77 -5.70 -4.84 -9.07
N LEU A 78 -5.82 -5.59 -10.18
CA LEU A 78 -7.04 -5.57 -10.98
C LEU A 78 -8.30 -6.02 -10.21
N PRO A 79 -8.32 -7.16 -9.52
CA PRO A 79 -9.45 -7.57 -8.68
C PRO A 79 -9.78 -6.57 -7.56
N PHE A 80 -8.80 -5.88 -7.02
CA PHE A 80 -9.03 -4.81 -6.05
C PHE A 80 -9.93 -3.72 -6.65
N TYR A 81 -9.56 -3.19 -7.81
CA TYR A 81 -10.34 -2.14 -8.44
C TYR A 81 -11.70 -2.61 -8.93
N GLU A 82 -11.80 -3.81 -9.50
CA GLU A 82 -13.04 -4.35 -10.04
C GLU A 82 -14.06 -4.74 -8.96
N SER A 83 -13.57 -5.31 -7.84
CA SER A 83 -14.46 -5.97 -6.88
C SER A 83 -14.50 -5.31 -5.50
N ILE A 84 -13.49 -4.51 -5.12
CA ILE A 84 -13.35 -3.96 -3.76
C ILE A 84 -13.51 -2.45 -3.75
N ALA A 85 -12.76 -1.73 -4.57
CA ALA A 85 -12.68 -0.28 -4.54
C ALA A 85 -14.06 0.40 -4.67
N SER A 86 -14.92 -0.13 -5.54
CA SER A 86 -16.29 0.39 -5.77
C SER A 86 -17.22 0.26 -4.54
N HIS A 87 -16.89 -0.61 -3.59
CA HIS A 87 -17.67 -0.81 -2.35
C HIS A 87 -17.12 -0.01 -1.17
N LEU A 88 -16.01 0.68 -1.36
CA LEU A 88 -15.38 1.55 -0.37
C LEU A 88 -15.80 3.00 -0.62
N ASN A 89 -16.63 3.54 0.25
CA ASN A 89 -17.00 4.95 0.19
C ASN A 89 -15.88 5.81 0.80
N CYS A 90 -14.72 5.86 0.12
CA CYS A 90 -13.59 6.68 0.55
C CYS A 90 -12.88 7.32 -0.65
N ASN A 91 -12.37 8.54 -0.43
CA ASN A 91 -11.73 9.36 -1.47
C ASN A 91 -10.21 9.13 -1.59
N VAL A 92 -9.72 8.03 -1.00
CA VAL A 92 -8.28 7.72 -0.94
C VAL A 92 -7.80 6.96 -2.17
N ILE A 93 -8.70 6.23 -2.82
CA ILE A 93 -8.40 5.41 -3.99
C ILE A 93 -8.57 6.25 -5.25
N PRO A 94 -7.63 6.23 -6.21
CA PRO A 94 -7.85 6.82 -7.52
C PRO A 94 -9.07 6.22 -8.22
N GLU A 95 -9.77 7.02 -9.01
CA GLU A 95 -10.91 6.54 -9.79
C GLU A 95 -10.45 5.54 -10.85
N PHE A 96 -11.17 4.43 -10.98
CA PHE A 96 -10.87 3.35 -11.91
C PHE A 96 -11.84 3.41 -13.08
N TYR A 97 -11.33 3.48 -14.30
CA TYR A 97 -12.13 3.64 -15.52
C TYR A 97 -12.25 2.37 -16.34
N ALA A 98 -11.20 1.57 -16.41
CA ALA A 98 -11.18 0.29 -17.12
C ALA A 98 -9.94 -0.51 -16.71
N GLY A 99 -9.97 -1.81 -16.95
CA GLY A 99 -8.80 -2.67 -16.76
C GLY A 99 -9.04 -4.06 -17.33
N GLY A 100 -7.99 -4.86 -17.30
CA GLY A 100 -8.04 -6.24 -17.79
C GLY A 100 -6.68 -6.87 -17.92
N VAL A 101 -6.66 -8.04 -18.54
CA VAL A 101 -5.45 -8.75 -18.93
C VAL A 101 -5.33 -8.73 -20.45
N ASP A 102 -4.20 -8.29 -20.97
CA ASP A 102 -3.92 -8.37 -22.41
C ASP A 102 -3.75 -9.84 -22.82
N GLU A 103 -4.66 -10.35 -23.63
CA GLU A 103 -4.71 -11.77 -24.04
C GLU A 103 -3.43 -12.25 -24.74
N THR A 104 -2.70 -11.34 -25.38
CA THR A 104 -1.49 -11.69 -26.15
C THR A 104 -0.27 -11.86 -25.25
N THR A 105 -0.13 -11.02 -24.23
CA THR A 105 1.06 -10.97 -23.36
C THR A 105 0.81 -11.48 -21.94
N GLY A 106 -0.45 -11.65 -21.54
CA GLY A 106 -0.84 -11.98 -20.16
C GLY A 106 -0.55 -10.85 -19.16
N ARG A 107 -0.23 -9.63 -19.62
CA ARG A 107 0.06 -8.49 -18.75
C ARG A 107 -1.24 -7.84 -18.28
N THR A 108 -1.31 -7.55 -16.98
CA THR A 108 -2.41 -6.77 -16.41
C THR A 108 -2.25 -5.29 -16.76
N TRP A 109 -3.37 -4.63 -17.06
CA TRP A 109 -3.42 -3.21 -17.31
C TRP A 109 -4.60 -2.55 -16.58
N LEU A 110 -4.43 -1.30 -16.21
CA LEU A 110 -5.42 -0.46 -15.53
C LEU A 110 -5.46 0.92 -16.19
N LEU A 111 -6.64 1.49 -16.36
CA LEU A 111 -6.85 2.88 -16.74
C LEU A 111 -7.50 3.61 -15.57
N MET A 112 -6.83 4.63 -15.05
CA MET A 112 -7.18 5.29 -13.81
C MET A 112 -7.14 6.81 -13.94
N GLU A 113 -7.66 7.49 -12.93
CA GLU A 113 -7.63 8.94 -12.75
C GLU A 113 -6.22 9.52 -12.97
N ASP A 114 -6.11 10.55 -13.82
CA ASP A 114 -4.89 11.35 -13.95
C ASP A 114 -4.81 12.37 -12.81
N LEU A 115 -3.95 12.09 -11.84
CA LEU A 115 -3.72 12.91 -10.67
C LEU A 115 -2.73 14.05 -10.90
N SER A 116 -2.10 14.14 -12.06
CA SER A 116 -0.96 15.04 -12.32
C SER A 116 -1.28 16.53 -12.14
N SER A 117 -2.52 16.94 -12.40
CA SER A 117 -2.97 18.33 -12.25
C SER A 117 -3.29 18.74 -10.81
N THR A 118 -3.66 17.79 -9.97
CA THR A 118 -4.18 18.02 -8.61
C THR A 118 -3.25 17.54 -7.50
N HIS A 119 -2.41 16.57 -7.78
CA HIS A 119 -1.52 15.93 -6.81
C HIS A 119 -0.07 15.90 -7.31
N GLU A 120 0.84 15.65 -6.39
CA GLU A 120 2.27 15.47 -6.63
C GLU A 120 2.81 14.30 -5.80
N ARG A 121 3.87 13.65 -6.28
CA ARG A 121 4.61 12.67 -5.49
C ARG A 121 5.53 13.39 -4.50
N PRO A 122 5.71 12.88 -3.29
CA PRO A 122 6.69 13.42 -2.34
C PRO A 122 8.14 12.99 -2.68
N SER A 123 8.50 12.98 -3.98
CA SER A 123 9.75 12.41 -4.49
C SER A 123 10.99 13.19 -4.12
N ASP A 124 10.87 14.51 -3.91
CA ASP A 124 12.00 15.42 -3.76
C ASP A 124 12.22 15.86 -2.31
N GLU A 125 11.41 15.36 -1.39
CA GLU A 125 11.52 15.68 0.02
C GLU A 125 12.34 14.61 0.76
N PRO A 126 13.15 15.01 1.76
CA PRO A 126 13.73 14.05 2.67
C PRO A 126 12.62 13.28 3.38
N LEU A 127 12.77 11.96 3.47
CA LEU A 127 11.80 11.12 4.15
C LEU A 127 11.95 11.19 5.67
N PRO A 128 10.85 11.28 6.38
CA PRO A 128 9.46 11.42 5.92
C PRO A 128 9.15 12.86 5.48
N PRO A 129 8.03 13.10 4.78
CA PRO A 129 7.51 14.44 4.54
C PRO A 129 7.30 15.21 5.84
N THR A 130 6.94 16.48 5.74
CA THR A 130 6.63 17.30 6.93
C THR A 130 5.54 16.65 7.79
N PHE A 131 5.51 16.97 9.08
CA PHE A 131 4.48 16.46 9.99
C PHE A 131 3.05 16.71 9.47
N SER A 132 2.77 17.87 8.90
CA SER A 132 1.46 18.21 8.35
C SER A 132 1.06 17.29 7.19
N ARG A 133 2.00 16.98 6.28
CA ARG A 133 1.77 16.05 5.17
C ARG A 133 1.55 14.62 5.67
N ASN A 134 2.35 14.18 6.64
CA ASN A 134 2.13 12.87 7.28
C ASN A 134 0.82 12.79 8.04
N ALA A 135 0.40 13.86 8.70
CA ALA A 135 -0.92 13.93 9.35
C ALA A 135 -2.05 13.72 8.33
N SER A 136 -1.97 14.38 7.17
CA SER A 136 -2.98 14.17 6.12
C SER A 136 -2.97 12.74 5.55
N ILE A 137 -1.80 12.10 5.45
CA ILE A 137 -1.66 10.70 5.03
C ILE A 137 -2.35 9.78 6.05
N VAL A 138 -2.03 9.89 7.34
CA VAL A 138 -2.60 8.98 8.35
C VAL A 138 -4.09 9.20 8.56
N GLU A 139 -4.60 10.42 8.40
CA GLU A 139 -6.03 10.72 8.40
C GLU A 139 -6.75 10.12 7.18
N ALA A 140 -6.14 10.16 6.00
CA ALA A 140 -6.65 9.51 4.81
C ALA A 140 -6.65 7.98 4.97
N LEU A 141 -5.56 7.42 5.50
CA LEU A 141 -5.44 6.00 5.78
C LEU A 141 -6.49 5.52 6.79
N ALA A 142 -6.76 6.31 7.85
CA ALA A 142 -7.80 6.03 8.82
C ALA A 142 -9.20 5.95 8.16
N LYS A 143 -9.51 6.87 7.26
CA LYS A 143 -10.78 6.85 6.50
C LYS A 143 -10.92 5.62 5.61
N PHE A 144 -9.82 5.23 4.94
CA PHE A 144 -9.79 3.99 4.17
C PHE A 144 -10.02 2.77 5.05
N HIS A 145 -9.30 2.66 6.16
CA HIS A 145 -9.48 1.55 7.10
C HIS A 145 -10.88 1.52 7.72
N ALA A 146 -11.44 2.69 8.07
CA ALA A 146 -12.80 2.78 8.61
C ALA A 146 -13.85 2.29 7.62
N ALA A 147 -13.70 2.57 6.32
CA ALA A 147 -14.61 2.10 5.28
C ALA A 147 -14.70 0.57 5.18
N GLY A 148 -13.63 -0.12 5.58
CA GLY A 148 -13.55 -1.58 5.63
C GLY A 148 -13.67 -2.21 7.02
N TRP A 149 -13.91 -1.40 8.07
CA TRP A 149 -13.76 -1.82 9.45
C TRP A 149 -14.73 -2.93 9.86
N ASN A 150 -14.17 -4.07 10.33
CA ASN A 150 -14.91 -5.24 10.82
C ASN A 150 -16.01 -5.76 9.86
N ARG A 151 -15.84 -5.54 8.56
CA ARG A 151 -16.75 -6.10 7.57
C ARG A 151 -16.54 -7.61 7.44
N ASN A 152 -17.65 -8.36 7.48
CA ASN A 152 -17.63 -9.82 7.41
C ASN A 152 -17.83 -10.37 5.99
N ASP A 153 -18.20 -9.51 5.04
CA ASP A 153 -18.51 -9.88 3.65
C ASP A 153 -17.28 -10.03 2.76
N TRP A 154 -16.06 -9.84 3.32
CA TRP A 154 -14.80 -9.93 2.57
C TRP A 154 -13.92 -11.12 2.95
N HIS A 155 -14.42 -12.08 3.73
CA HIS A 155 -13.64 -13.24 4.16
C HIS A 155 -13.08 -14.10 3.03
N ASP A 156 -13.74 -14.11 1.87
CA ASP A 156 -13.38 -14.95 0.72
C ASP A 156 -12.70 -14.15 -0.42
N VAL A 157 -12.38 -12.87 -0.20
CA VAL A 157 -11.99 -11.97 -1.30
C VAL A 157 -10.50 -12.00 -1.63
N GLY A 158 -9.66 -12.60 -0.78
CA GLY A 158 -8.22 -12.67 -1.04
C GLY A 158 -7.42 -13.17 0.16
N PRO A 159 -6.09 -13.19 0.03
CA PRO A 159 -5.23 -13.62 1.13
C PRO A 159 -5.37 -12.70 2.33
N THR A 160 -5.23 -13.26 3.51
CA THR A 160 -5.27 -12.50 4.76
C THR A 160 -3.85 -12.29 5.32
N LEU A 161 -3.69 -11.31 6.20
CA LEU A 161 -2.46 -11.12 6.98
C LEU A 161 -2.09 -12.41 7.73
N TRP A 162 -3.10 -13.06 8.32
CA TRP A 162 -2.89 -14.29 9.12
C TRP A 162 -2.39 -15.46 8.28
N ASP A 163 -2.88 -15.62 7.05
CA ASP A 163 -2.37 -16.64 6.11
C ASP A 163 -0.92 -16.36 5.75
N ARG A 164 -0.60 -15.08 5.50
CA ARG A 164 0.77 -14.65 5.20
C ARG A 164 1.73 -14.86 6.39
N LEU A 165 1.25 -14.68 7.63
CA LEU A 165 2.04 -14.93 8.83
C LEU A 165 2.25 -16.43 9.07
N ARG A 166 1.19 -17.25 8.90
CA ARG A 166 1.29 -18.73 9.05
C ARG A 166 2.15 -19.37 7.96
N SER A 167 2.18 -18.82 6.76
CA SER A 167 3.02 -19.27 5.64
C SER A 167 4.45 -18.73 5.72
N SER A 168 5.08 -18.80 6.90
CA SER A 168 6.42 -18.23 7.15
C SER A 168 7.47 -19.28 7.52
N ASP A 169 7.33 -20.52 7.05
CA ASP A 169 8.29 -21.61 7.29
C ASP A 169 9.70 -21.29 6.79
N TRP A 170 9.80 -20.42 5.80
CA TRP A 170 11.04 -19.90 5.22
C TRP A 170 11.78 -18.89 6.12
N LEU A 171 11.13 -18.34 7.15
CA LEU A 171 11.60 -17.15 7.88
C LEU A 171 12.89 -17.41 8.66
N GLU A 172 12.98 -18.54 9.35
CA GLU A 172 14.15 -18.91 10.17
C GLU A 172 15.39 -19.12 9.30
N GLU A 173 15.26 -19.92 8.23
CA GLU A 173 16.37 -20.17 7.30
C GLU A 173 16.84 -18.89 6.62
N ALA A 174 15.92 -18.06 6.12
CA ALA A 174 16.25 -16.79 5.49
C ALA A 174 16.95 -15.83 6.48
N CYS A 175 16.54 -15.82 7.74
CA CYS A 175 17.17 -15.03 8.79
C CYS A 175 18.62 -15.48 9.01
N HIS A 176 18.89 -16.78 9.10
CA HIS A 176 20.23 -17.33 9.24
C HIS A 176 21.11 -16.98 8.03
N CYS A 177 20.57 -17.09 6.82
CA CYS A 177 21.29 -16.72 5.59
C CYS A 177 21.63 -15.23 5.56
N LEU A 178 20.68 -14.36 5.94
CA LEU A 178 20.91 -12.92 6.02
C LEU A 178 22.01 -12.60 7.03
N PHE A 179 21.98 -13.23 8.22
CA PHE A 179 22.98 -12.99 9.27
C PHE A 179 24.36 -13.48 8.89
N ALA A 180 24.45 -14.60 8.18
CA ALA A 180 25.72 -15.08 7.64
C ALA A 180 26.29 -14.10 6.61
N GLN A 181 25.44 -13.53 5.75
CA GLN A 181 25.87 -12.54 4.75
C GLN A 181 26.22 -11.19 5.38
N ALA A 182 25.47 -10.74 6.39
CA ALA A 182 25.73 -9.48 7.07
C ALA A 182 27.04 -9.49 7.90
N GLY A 183 27.45 -10.66 8.37
CA GLY A 183 28.71 -10.82 9.15
C GLY A 183 28.75 -9.87 10.35
N ASP A 184 29.87 -9.21 10.54
CA ASP A 184 30.14 -8.29 11.66
C ASP A 184 29.37 -6.95 11.57
N ALA A 185 28.63 -6.73 10.49
CA ALA A 185 27.78 -5.54 10.36
C ALA A 185 26.51 -5.59 11.24
N LEU A 186 26.14 -6.78 11.76
CA LEU A 186 25.12 -6.96 12.78
C LEU A 186 25.77 -7.28 14.12
N ASP A 187 25.46 -6.50 15.14
CA ASP A 187 25.96 -6.74 16.48
C ASP A 187 25.22 -7.89 17.19
N ASP A 188 25.75 -8.31 18.38
CA ASP A 188 25.18 -9.40 19.15
C ASP A 188 23.76 -9.08 19.67
N ARG A 189 23.45 -7.81 19.93
CA ARG A 189 22.17 -7.36 20.39
C ARG A 189 21.09 -7.53 19.31
N ASP A 190 21.43 -7.17 18.08
CA ASP A 190 20.57 -7.35 16.93
C ASP A 190 20.26 -8.82 16.69
N ARG A 191 21.30 -9.67 16.79
CA ARG A 191 21.16 -11.12 16.67
C ARG A 191 20.28 -11.72 17.76
N ASP A 192 20.46 -11.28 19.03
CA ASP A 192 19.62 -11.74 20.14
C ASP A 192 18.17 -11.32 19.97
N ALA A 193 17.91 -10.08 19.54
CA ALA A 193 16.54 -9.62 19.26
C ALA A 193 15.84 -10.49 18.22
N TYR A 194 16.50 -10.82 17.12
CA TYR A 194 15.95 -11.74 16.11
C TYR A 194 15.82 -13.16 16.62
N ALA A 195 16.74 -13.66 17.42
CA ALA A 195 16.63 -15.00 18.02
C ALA A 195 15.43 -15.09 18.98
N ARG A 196 15.16 -14.04 19.79
CA ARG A 196 13.96 -13.94 20.62
C ARG A 196 12.70 -13.88 19.76
N PHE A 197 12.68 -13.05 18.72
CA PHE A 197 11.58 -12.93 17.78
C PHE A 197 11.23 -14.29 17.13
N LEU A 198 12.21 -15.01 16.58
CA LEU A 198 12.01 -16.29 15.92
C LEU A 198 11.46 -17.35 16.89
N ARG A 199 12.01 -17.44 18.10
CA ARG A 199 11.48 -18.36 19.14
C ARG A 199 10.04 -18.05 19.55
N GLY A 200 9.70 -16.74 19.62
CA GLY A 200 8.38 -16.28 20.00
C GLY A 200 7.37 -16.21 18.85
N PHE A 201 7.80 -16.39 17.61
CA PHE A 201 6.98 -16.14 16.42
C PHE A 201 5.65 -16.93 16.42
N PRO A 202 5.59 -18.22 16.81
CA PRO A 202 4.32 -18.93 16.91
C PRO A 202 3.32 -18.26 17.87
N VAL A 203 3.79 -17.78 19.02
CA VAL A 203 2.95 -17.07 19.99
C VAL A 203 2.48 -15.71 19.43
N LEU A 204 3.35 -15.02 18.68
CA LEU A 204 2.98 -13.77 18.03
C LEU A 204 1.87 -13.95 16.99
N ILE A 205 1.85 -15.05 16.25
CA ILE A 205 0.76 -15.38 15.32
C ILE A 205 -0.56 -15.56 16.07
N GLU A 206 -0.57 -16.27 17.20
CA GLU A 206 -1.77 -16.42 18.04
C GLU A 206 -2.25 -15.09 18.61
N ARG A 207 -1.33 -14.19 19.00
CA ARG A 207 -1.67 -12.84 19.44
C ARG A 207 -2.22 -12.00 18.29
N ALA A 208 -1.66 -12.12 17.08
CA ALA A 208 -2.15 -11.43 15.89
C ALA A 208 -3.61 -11.80 15.57
N ASP A 209 -4.02 -13.04 15.82
CA ASP A 209 -5.41 -13.47 15.67
C ASP A 209 -6.39 -12.73 16.61
N ARG A 210 -5.89 -12.12 17.67
CA ARG A 210 -6.67 -11.36 18.67
C ARG A 210 -6.60 -9.84 18.48
N MET A 211 -5.80 -9.37 17.51
CA MET A 211 -5.75 -7.95 17.19
C MET A 211 -7.12 -7.46 16.76
N GLN A 212 -7.41 -6.24 17.18
CA GLN A 212 -8.65 -5.57 16.81
C GLN A 212 -8.46 -4.79 15.51
N GLY A 213 -9.55 -4.21 15.01
CA GLY A 213 -9.47 -3.34 13.83
C GLY A 213 -9.20 -4.07 12.55
N ARG A 214 -9.84 -5.24 12.35
CA ARG A 214 -9.80 -5.97 11.09
C ARG A 214 -10.40 -5.13 9.98
N THR A 215 -9.62 -4.97 8.91
CA THR A 215 -10.00 -4.16 7.76
C THR A 215 -9.22 -4.59 6.52
N LEU A 216 -9.52 -3.96 5.40
CA LEU A 216 -8.61 -3.99 4.26
C LEU A 216 -7.37 -3.15 4.58
N ILE A 217 -6.21 -3.63 4.19
CA ILE A 217 -4.95 -2.91 4.28
C ILE A 217 -4.30 -2.83 2.90
N HIS A 218 -3.49 -1.81 2.71
CA HIS A 218 -2.71 -1.65 1.49
C HIS A 218 -1.53 -2.63 1.42
N GLY A 219 -0.90 -2.88 2.57
CA GLY A 219 0.22 -3.82 2.70
C GLY A 219 1.57 -3.28 2.25
N ASP A 220 1.62 -2.10 1.61
CA ASP A 220 2.83 -1.42 1.16
C ASP A 220 2.67 0.12 1.24
N ALA A 221 2.04 0.64 2.30
CA ALA A 221 1.61 2.03 2.46
C ALA A 221 2.76 3.01 2.76
N HIS A 222 3.94 2.83 2.12
CA HIS A 222 5.05 3.78 2.26
C HIS A 222 4.77 5.09 1.50
N VAL A 223 5.53 6.13 1.85
CA VAL A 223 5.28 7.50 1.37
C VAL A 223 5.27 7.63 -0.16
N TRP A 224 6.07 6.85 -0.88
CA TRP A 224 6.12 6.93 -2.36
C TRP A 224 4.87 6.35 -3.06
N ASN A 225 4.02 5.63 -2.34
CA ASN A 225 2.72 5.18 -2.83
C ASN A 225 1.61 6.21 -2.56
N TRP A 226 1.96 7.38 -2.02
CA TRP A 226 1.02 8.47 -1.81
C TRP A 226 1.19 9.57 -2.87
N MET A 227 0.06 10.03 -3.38
CA MET A 227 -0.06 11.24 -4.18
C MET A 227 -0.67 12.32 -3.28
N LEU A 228 0.11 13.37 -3.00
CA LEU A 228 -0.28 14.43 -2.08
C LEU A 228 -0.89 15.60 -2.85
N PRO A 229 -1.95 16.27 -2.33
CA PRO A 229 -2.51 17.43 -2.97
C PRO A 229 -1.46 18.51 -3.18
N ARG A 230 -1.47 19.13 -4.36
CA ARG A 230 -0.65 20.32 -4.62
C ARG A 230 -1.08 21.47 -3.72
N ASN A 231 -0.15 22.35 -3.38
CA ASN A 231 -0.42 23.50 -2.53
C ASN A 231 -1.61 24.34 -3.06
N GLY A 232 -2.54 24.67 -2.16
CA GLY A 232 -3.74 25.45 -2.48
C GLY A 232 -4.91 24.64 -3.06
N ILE A 233 -4.76 23.33 -3.22
CA ILE A 233 -5.81 22.45 -3.73
C ILE A 233 -6.43 21.68 -2.55
N ALA A 234 -7.75 21.82 -2.36
CA ALA A 234 -8.48 21.16 -1.28
C ALA A 234 -8.90 19.75 -1.68
N HIS A 235 -7.93 18.86 -1.85
CA HIS A 235 -8.13 17.43 -2.09
C HIS A 235 -7.58 16.57 -0.95
N SER A 236 -8.04 15.32 -0.85
CA SER A 236 -7.47 14.32 0.05
C SER A 236 -6.27 13.63 -0.61
N PRO A 237 -5.26 13.20 0.15
CA PRO A 237 -4.22 12.32 -0.38
C PRO A 237 -4.81 11.09 -1.07
N LYS A 238 -4.17 10.64 -2.14
CA LYS A 238 -4.53 9.42 -2.87
C LYS A 238 -3.45 8.36 -2.67
N LEU A 239 -3.87 7.12 -2.46
CA LEU A 239 -2.99 5.96 -2.31
C LEU A 239 -3.04 5.13 -3.60
N ILE A 240 -1.88 4.86 -4.16
CA ILE A 240 -1.69 4.16 -5.44
C ILE A 240 -0.91 2.86 -5.22
N ASP A 241 -0.88 1.98 -6.23
CA ASP A 241 -0.12 0.72 -6.22
C ASP A 241 -0.67 -0.33 -5.25
N TRP A 242 -1.89 -0.76 -5.51
CA TRP A 242 -2.67 -1.70 -4.69
C TRP A 242 -2.28 -3.17 -4.88
N ASP A 243 -1.10 -3.47 -5.38
CA ASP A 243 -0.65 -4.85 -5.64
C ASP A 243 -0.45 -5.67 -4.35
N GLY A 244 -0.22 -4.97 -3.23
CA GLY A 244 0.01 -5.55 -1.90
C GLY A 244 -1.24 -5.76 -1.04
N TRP A 245 -2.42 -5.32 -1.48
CA TRP A 245 -3.62 -5.30 -0.65
C TRP A 245 -4.02 -6.69 -0.10
N HIS A 246 -4.58 -6.71 1.08
CA HIS A 246 -5.14 -7.90 1.70
C HIS A 246 -5.98 -7.55 2.93
N LEU A 247 -6.70 -8.53 3.48
CA LEU A 247 -7.35 -8.39 4.78
C LEU A 247 -6.31 -8.43 5.89
N GLY A 248 -6.39 -7.50 6.81
CA GLY A 248 -5.46 -7.39 7.92
C GLY A 248 -5.99 -6.54 9.06
N VAL A 249 -5.10 -5.81 9.71
CA VAL A 249 -5.41 -4.84 10.77
C VAL A 249 -4.84 -3.49 10.40
N GLY A 250 -5.59 -2.41 10.59
CA GLY A 250 -5.19 -1.08 10.10
C GLY A 250 -3.83 -0.60 10.59
N VAL A 251 -3.44 -0.96 11.80
CA VAL A 251 -2.11 -0.62 12.35
C VAL A 251 -0.94 -1.26 11.60
N TRP A 252 -1.18 -2.30 10.81
CA TRP A 252 -0.15 -2.92 9.98
C TRP A 252 0.47 -1.93 8.98
N ASP A 253 -0.38 -1.19 8.27
CA ASP A 253 0.09 -0.18 7.31
C ASP A 253 0.82 0.98 8.00
N LEU A 254 0.37 1.38 9.21
CA LEU A 254 1.06 2.39 10.02
C LEU A 254 2.45 1.92 10.48
N ALA A 255 2.54 0.70 11.00
CA ALA A 255 3.81 0.11 11.44
C ALA A 255 4.77 -0.05 10.25
N TYR A 256 4.27 -0.49 9.10
CA TYR A 256 5.07 -0.55 7.89
C TYR A 256 5.60 0.82 7.49
N MET A 257 4.73 1.84 7.43
CA MET A 257 5.11 3.20 7.04
C MET A 257 6.12 3.82 8.00
N MET A 258 5.90 3.74 9.31
CA MET A 258 6.71 4.46 10.29
C MET A 258 7.90 3.65 10.78
N ALA A 259 7.70 2.39 11.17
CA ALA A 259 8.76 1.61 11.82
C ALA A 259 9.77 1.01 10.83
N THR A 260 9.37 0.74 9.57
CA THR A 260 10.29 0.17 8.59
C THR A 260 10.90 1.20 7.63
N GLN A 261 10.28 2.39 7.49
CA GLN A 261 10.71 3.37 6.49
C GLN A 261 11.39 4.62 7.07
N TRP A 262 11.15 4.98 8.34
CA TRP A 262 11.64 6.22 8.90
C TRP A 262 12.86 6.01 9.80
N ASP A 263 13.80 6.94 9.75
CA ASP A 263 14.93 6.97 10.65
C ASP A 263 14.48 7.24 12.10
N ARG A 264 15.24 6.74 13.07
CA ARG A 264 14.86 6.68 14.49
C ARG A 264 14.42 8.03 15.07
N ASP A 265 15.18 9.08 14.83
CA ASP A 265 14.93 10.41 15.38
C ASP A 265 13.63 11.03 14.84
N VAL A 266 13.36 10.84 13.56
CA VAL A 266 12.14 11.33 12.93
C VAL A 266 10.94 10.51 13.37
N ARG A 267 11.09 9.18 13.42
CA ARG A 267 10.03 8.29 13.92
C ARG A 267 9.66 8.65 15.37
N GLN A 268 10.62 8.74 16.28
CA GLN A 268 10.38 9.11 17.69
C GLN A 268 9.65 10.45 17.82
N ARG A 269 9.94 11.39 16.95
CA ARG A 269 9.33 12.71 16.96
C ARG A 269 7.88 12.71 16.49
N PHE A 270 7.53 11.89 15.50
CA PHE A 270 6.24 11.97 14.81
C PHE A 270 5.29 10.82 15.16
N GLU A 271 5.78 9.67 15.56
CA GLU A 271 5.02 8.43 15.70
C GLU A 271 3.81 8.56 16.61
N ILE A 272 4.01 8.96 17.86
CA ILE A 272 2.91 9.07 18.83
C ILE A 272 1.87 10.13 18.42
N PRO A 273 2.26 11.37 18.04
CA PRO A 273 1.29 12.34 17.54
C PRO A 273 0.50 11.86 16.29
N LEU A 274 1.12 11.09 15.41
CA LEU A 274 0.43 10.55 14.22
C LEU A 274 -0.52 9.39 14.58
N LEU A 275 -0.17 8.53 15.52
CA LEU A 275 -1.07 7.51 16.06
C LEU A 275 -2.32 8.13 16.71
N GLU A 276 -2.15 9.25 17.42
CA GLU A 276 -3.28 10.00 17.97
C GLU A 276 -4.19 10.59 16.89
N ARG A 277 -3.58 11.13 15.81
CA ARG A 277 -4.33 11.64 14.65
C ARG A 277 -5.10 10.52 13.94
N TYR A 278 -4.45 9.39 13.72
CA TYR A 278 -5.08 8.22 13.12
C TYR A 278 -6.28 7.75 13.95
N HIS A 279 -6.11 7.62 15.29
CA HIS A 279 -7.19 7.22 16.18
C HIS A 279 -8.37 8.21 16.15
N ALA A 280 -8.09 9.51 16.23
CA ALA A 280 -9.13 10.54 16.13
C ALA A 280 -9.89 10.43 14.81
N ALA A 281 -9.19 10.29 13.70
CA ALA A 281 -9.81 10.14 12.38
C ALA A 281 -10.64 8.85 12.22
N LEU A 282 -10.26 7.74 12.89
CA LEU A 282 -11.09 6.53 12.96
C LEU A 282 -12.40 6.79 13.70
N ILE A 283 -12.32 7.48 14.86
CA ILE A 283 -13.52 7.83 15.64
C ILE A 283 -14.44 8.75 14.83
N ASP A 284 -13.89 9.77 14.19
CA ASP A 284 -14.65 10.69 13.32
C ASP A 284 -15.31 9.97 12.14
N ALA A 285 -14.70 8.89 11.67
CA ALA A 285 -15.25 8.03 10.62
C ALA A 285 -16.22 6.94 11.16
N GLY A 286 -16.55 6.96 12.46
CA GLY A 286 -17.58 6.08 13.06
C GLY A 286 -17.04 4.81 13.73
N VAL A 287 -15.75 4.63 13.87
CA VAL A 287 -15.14 3.50 14.58
C VAL A 287 -15.12 3.79 16.07
N THR A 288 -16.11 3.31 16.83
CA THR A 288 -16.29 3.67 18.24
C THR A 288 -15.75 2.64 19.25
N ALA A 289 -15.49 1.42 18.83
CA ALA A 289 -15.12 0.30 19.71
C ALA A 289 -13.61 -0.02 19.71
N TYR A 290 -12.76 0.90 19.26
CA TYR A 290 -11.31 0.74 19.23
C TYR A 290 -10.66 1.78 20.13
N SER A 291 -10.19 1.37 21.31
CA SER A 291 -9.59 2.29 22.29
C SER A 291 -8.15 2.70 21.91
N ARG A 292 -7.66 3.79 22.48
CA ARG A 292 -6.25 4.20 22.32
C ARG A 292 -5.28 3.13 22.85
N GLU A 293 -5.63 2.46 23.93
CA GLU A 293 -4.82 1.38 24.49
C GLU A 293 -4.77 0.18 23.55
N ALA A 294 -5.92 -0.21 22.95
CA ALA A 294 -5.97 -1.24 21.93
C ALA A 294 -5.10 -0.88 20.70
N LEU A 295 -5.22 0.37 20.22
CA LEU A 295 -4.37 0.88 19.14
C LEU A 295 -2.88 0.73 19.46
N GLN A 296 -2.45 1.17 20.65
CA GLN A 296 -1.04 1.13 21.06
C GLN A 296 -0.52 -0.30 21.17
N ASN A 297 -1.31 -1.21 21.77
CA ASN A 297 -0.94 -2.61 21.91
C ASN A 297 -0.85 -3.32 20.55
N ASP A 298 -1.85 -3.11 19.70
CA ASP A 298 -1.87 -3.68 18.35
C ASP A 298 -0.73 -3.10 17.49
N TYR A 299 -0.43 -1.81 17.61
CA TYR A 299 0.68 -1.17 16.91
C TYR A 299 2.04 -1.77 17.32
N ARG A 300 2.30 -1.92 18.63
CA ARG A 300 3.52 -2.57 19.12
C ARG A 300 3.66 -4.00 18.59
N LEU A 301 2.56 -4.75 18.56
CA LEU A 301 2.56 -6.11 18.01
C LEU A 301 2.82 -6.10 16.50
N ALA A 302 2.22 -5.17 15.76
CA ALA A 302 2.47 -5.01 14.33
C ALA A 302 3.94 -4.63 14.05
N VAL A 303 4.52 -3.72 14.84
CA VAL A 303 5.95 -3.38 14.76
C VAL A 303 6.83 -4.61 14.97
N LEU A 304 6.56 -5.40 16.01
CA LEU A 304 7.32 -6.62 16.27
C LEU A 304 7.20 -7.63 15.13
N LEU A 305 6.01 -7.83 14.60
CA LEU A 305 5.77 -8.73 13.45
C LEU A 305 6.45 -8.22 12.17
N HIS A 306 6.66 -6.92 12.02
CA HIS A 306 7.40 -6.36 10.90
C HIS A 306 8.91 -6.63 10.94
N MET A 307 9.46 -7.20 12.01
CA MET A 307 10.83 -7.74 11.98
C MET A 307 11.03 -8.76 10.84
N ARG A 308 9.96 -9.44 10.41
CA ARG A 308 10.00 -10.34 9.24
C ARG A 308 10.19 -9.61 7.90
N THR A 309 9.86 -8.32 7.82
CA THR A 309 9.84 -7.58 6.55
C THR A 309 11.19 -7.49 5.86
N PRO A 310 12.29 -7.04 6.48
CA PRO A 310 13.61 -7.03 5.84
C PRO A 310 14.08 -8.45 5.47
N ILE A 311 13.75 -9.46 6.27
CA ILE A 311 14.09 -10.85 5.97
C ILE A 311 13.34 -11.33 4.71
N ALA A 312 12.05 -10.98 4.57
CA ALA A 312 11.26 -11.30 3.39
C ALA A 312 11.80 -10.61 2.12
N ARG A 313 12.26 -9.37 2.23
CA ARG A 313 12.89 -8.64 1.11
C ARG A 313 14.22 -9.30 0.71
N PHE A 314 15.02 -9.69 1.68
CA PHE A 314 16.26 -10.46 1.46
C PHE A 314 15.98 -11.81 0.77
N ALA A 315 15.04 -12.59 1.29
CA ALA A 315 14.68 -13.91 0.73
C ALA A 315 14.16 -13.82 -0.73
N ARG A 316 13.61 -12.67 -1.12
CA ARG A 316 13.19 -12.38 -2.51
C ARG A 316 14.32 -11.83 -3.38
N ASN A 317 15.58 -11.89 -2.93
CA ASN A 317 16.75 -11.36 -3.64
C ASN A 317 16.65 -9.85 -3.98
N MET A 318 15.93 -9.08 -3.16
CA MET A 318 15.92 -7.63 -3.33
C MET A 318 17.29 -7.03 -2.96
N SER A 319 17.59 -5.88 -3.54
CA SER A 319 18.83 -5.15 -3.26
C SER A 319 19.00 -4.85 -1.77
N ALA A 320 20.23 -4.91 -1.27
CA ALA A 320 20.58 -4.51 0.10
C ALA A 320 20.19 -3.05 0.41
N PHE A 321 20.14 -2.18 -0.58
CA PHE A 321 19.61 -0.81 -0.42
C PHE A 321 18.15 -0.75 0.06
N VAL A 322 17.38 -1.83 -0.14
CA VAL A 322 16.00 -1.93 0.32
C VAL A 322 15.93 -2.52 1.72
N TRP A 323 16.47 -3.73 1.91
CA TRP A 323 16.24 -4.47 3.16
C TRP A 323 17.16 -4.04 4.31
N TRP A 324 18.38 -3.54 4.04
CA TRP A 324 19.30 -3.14 5.10
C TRP A 324 18.82 -1.93 5.91
N PRO A 325 18.39 -0.82 5.29
CA PRO A 325 17.78 0.27 6.04
C PRO A 325 16.53 -0.15 6.82
N GLN A 326 15.70 -1.03 6.25
CA GLN A 326 14.52 -1.54 6.94
C GLN A 326 14.88 -2.38 8.16
N LEU A 327 15.94 -3.21 8.08
CA LEU A 327 16.44 -4.00 9.19
C LEU A 327 16.86 -3.09 10.37
N THR A 328 17.64 -2.07 10.11
CA THR A 328 18.13 -1.14 11.15
C THR A 328 16.95 -0.35 11.75
N ARG A 329 16.05 0.15 10.92
CA ARG A 329 14.92 0.96 11.36
C ARG A 329 13.94 0.18 12.23
N ILE A 330 13.60 -1.04 11.82
CA ILE A 330 12.67 -1.88 12.60
C ILE A 330 13.26 -2.29 13.94
N GLN A 331 14.56 -2.57 14.03
CA GLN A 331 15.24 -2.87 15.29
C GLN A 331 15.17 -1.69 16.26
N HIS A 332 15.45 -0.47 15.78
CA HIS A 332 15.28 0.74 16.59
C HIS A 332 13.83 0.91 17.07
N ALA A 333 12.84 0.61 16.23
CA ALA A 333 11.44 0.72 16.61
C ALA A 333 11.06 -0.32 17.68
N VAL A 334 11.50 -1.55 17.52
CA VAL A 334 11.29 -2.65 18.47
C VAL A 334 11.89 -2.30 19.84
N GLU A 335 13.09 -1.73 19.85
CA GLU A 335 13.76 -1.27 21.07
C GLU A 335 13.00 -0.13 21.75
N ASP A 336 12.75 0.97 21.02
CA ASP A 336 12.14 2.19 21.57
C ASP A 336 10.74 1.93 22.13
N LEU A 337 9.98 1.05 21.50
CA LEU A 337 8.62 0.65 21.90
C LEU A 337 8.59 -0.55 22.86
N GLN A 338 9.76 -1.08 23.24
CA GLN A 338 9.88 -2.26 24.11
C GLN A 338 9.03 -3.44 23.61
N CYS A 339 9.04 -3.67 22.28
CA CYS A 339 8.14 -4.67 21.69
C CYS A 339 8.48 -6.11 22.09
N LEU A 340 9.76 -6.40 22.44
CA LEU A 340 10.18 -7.74 22.87
C LEU A 340 9.55 -8.16 24.20
N ASP A 341 9.05 -7.22 25.02
CA ASP A 341 8.30 -7.53 26.26
C ASP A 341 6.96 -8.24 25.96
N LEU A 342 6.50 -8.16 24.72
CA LEU A 342 5.34 -8.93 24.25
C LEU A 342 5.62 -10.44 24.14
N LEU A 343 6.86 -10.88 24.27
CA LEU A 343 7.25 -12.30 24.20
C LEU A 343 7.35 -12.94 25.59
N ASP A 344 7.43 -12.14 26.63
CA ASP A 344 7.47 -12.54 28.03
C ASP A 344 6.02 -12.66 28.56
#